data_934e47ddbee91ecb8b09bb2f28305759
#
_entry.id   934e47ddbee91ecb8b09bb2f28305759
#
_cell.length_a   1.000
_cell.length_b   1.000
_cell.length_c   1.000
_cell.angle_alpha   90.00
_cell.angle_beta   90.00
_cell.angle_gamma   90.00
#
_symmetry.space_group_name_H-M   'P 1'
#
loop_
_entity.id
_entity.type
_entity.pdbx_description
1 polymer ?
#
loop_
_entity_poly.entity_id
_entity_poly.type
_entity_poly.pdbx_seq_one_letter_code
_entity_poly.pdbx_strand_id
1 'polypeptide(L)'
;MGMFKQMMSGKMPMVPQAAINMSDVRDIAKIHVLALENEKANGKRFIVTTEEPFAFQEVAKILKSNGYDKVSTRLAPNFLLNFIGNFDREAKSMRSFIGKTYNGDVSLTMKTFDWNPIPFKKTVLDTAKSIESYLNKVD
;
A
#
# COMPACT_ATOMS: atom_id res chain seq x y z
N MET A 1 0.78 -12.94 2.00
CA MET A 1 -0.57 -12.40 2.29
C MET A 1 -0.46 -11.59 3.55
N GLY A 2 0.06 -10.53 3.31
CA GLY A 2 0.79 -9.77 4.21
C GLY A 2 -0.01 -8.98 5.23
N MET A 3 0.44 -7.77 5.36
CA MET A 3 0.14 -6.85 6.45
C MET A 3 -1.35 -6.53 6.62
N PHE A 4 -2.11 -6.34 5.52
CA PHE A 4 -3.56 -6.10 5.62
C PHE A 4 -4.30 -7.20 6.38
N LYS A 5 -4.02 -8.48 6.06
CA LYS A 5 -4.62 -9.61 6.77
C LYS A 5 -4.23 -9.62 8.26
N GLN A 6 -2.98 -9.33 8.58
CA GLN A 6 -2.52 -9.25 9.97
C GLN A 6 -3.17 -8.09 10.72
N MET A 7 -3.30 -6.92 10.09
CA MET A 7 -4.02 -5.78 10.66
C MET A 7 -5.48 -6.12 10.94
N MET A 8 -6.20 -6.64 9.94
CA MET A 8 -7.63 -6.94 10.03
C MET A 8 -7.94 -8.06 11.03
N SER A 9 -7.06 -9.04 11.15
CA SER A 9 -7.21 -10.13 12.14
C SER A 9 -6.82 -9.75 13.57
N GLY A 10 -6.26 -8.54 13.79
CA GLY A 10 -5.77 -8.09 15.09
C GLY A 10 -4.43 -8.70 15.50
N LYS A 11 -3.79 -9.47 14.61
CA LYS A 11 -2.47 -10.08 14.88
C LYS A 11 -1.32 -9.07 14.85
N MET A 12 -1.59 -7.83 14.42
CA MET A 12 -0.65 -6.72 14.43
C MET A 12 -1.04 -5.70 15.53
N PRO A 13 -0.49 -5.82 16.75
CA PRO A 13 -0.85 -4.96 17.88
C PRO A 13 -0.36 -3.51 17.74
N MET A 14 0.67 -3.30 16.90
CA MET A 14 1.24 -1.99 16.59
C MET A 14 1.63 -1.93 15.12
N VAL A 15 1.48 -0.76 14.49
CA VAL A 15 1.86 -0.52 13.10
C VAL A 15 3.23 0.15 13.00
N PRO A 16 4.03 -0.17 11.97
CA PRO A 16 5.36 0.43 11.82
C PRO A 16 5.29 1.93 11.51
N GLN A 17 6.30 2.67 12.00
CA GLN A 17 6.51 4.09 11.65
C GLN A 17 7.20 4.19 10.29
N ALA A 18 6.52 3.73 9.25
CA ALA A 18 7.01 3.75 7.89
C ALA A 18 5.92 4.21 6.93
N ALA A 19 6.33 4.78 5.82
CA ALA A 19 5.46 5.17 4.73
C ALA A 19 5.98 4.58 3.42
N ILE A 20 5.07 4.17 2.55
CA ILE A 20 5.39 3.64 1.23
C ILE A 20 4.45 4.21 0.17
N ASN A 21 4.95 4.31 -1.06
CA ASN A 21 4.09 4.58 -2.20
C ASN A 21 3.29 3.32 -2.53
N MET A 22 2.03 3.50 -2.86
CA MET A 22 1.13 2.41 -3.16
C MET A 22 0.48 2.64 -4.52
N SER A 23 0.10 1.56 -5.18
CA SER A 23 -0.63 1.62 -6.44
C SER A 23 -1.86 0.74 -6.34
N ASP A 24 -2.97 1.21 -6.89
CA ASP A 24 -4.12 0.34 -7.09
C ASP A 24 -3.84 -0.61 -8.27
N VAL A 25 -4.09 -1.89 -8.07
CA VAL A 25 -3.85 -2.90 -9.11
C VAL A 25 -4.65 -2.63 -10.38
N ARG A 26 -5.82 -1.99 -10.25
CA ARG A 26 -6.68 -1.61 -11.39
C ARG A 26 -6.05 -0.49 -12.21
N ASP A 27 -5.39 0.47 -11.56
CA ASP A 27 -4.62 1.52 -12.24
C ASP A 27 -3.43 0.93 -12.98
N ILE A 28 -2.70 0.02 -12.35
CA ILE A 28 -1.58 -0.68 -12.98
C ILE A 28 -2.07 -1.44 -14.23
N ALA A 29 -3.14 -2.22 -14.10
CA ALA A 29 -3.71 -2.96 -15.23
C ALA A 29 -4.16 -2.02 -16.37
N LYS A 30 -4.85 -0.94 -16.02
CA LYS A 30 -5.30 0.08 -16.99
C LYS A 30 -4.13 0.69 -17.75
N ILE A 31 -3.08 1.12 -17.03
CA ILE A 31 -1.91 1.74 -17.67
C ILE A 31 -1.17 0.76 -18.57
N HIS A 32 -1.09 -0.53 -18.22
CA HIS A 32 -0.50 -1.53 -19.10
C HIS A 32 -1.27 -1.64 -20.43
N VAL A 33 -2.60 -1.70 -20.39
CA VAL A 33 -3.42 -1.75 -21.60
C VAL A 33 -3.24 -0.49 -22.43
N LEU A 34 -3.35 0.69 -21.81
CA LEU A 34 -3.17 1.97 -22.49
C LEU A 34 -1.78 2.11 -23.12
N ALA A 35 -0.74 1.56 -22.48
CA ALA A 35 0.61 1.60 -23.01
C ALA A 35 0.81 0.74 -24.28
N LEU A 36 0.06 -0.35 -24.42
CA LEU A 36 0.08 -1.17 -25.63
C LEU A 36 -0.56 -0.45 -26.84
N GLU A 37 -1.52 0.42 -26.59
CA GLU A 37 -2.30 1.13 -27.61
C GLU A 37 -1.73 2.54 -27.92
N ASN A 38 -0.72 3.01 -27.20
CA ASN A 38 -0.21 4.38 -27.31
C ASN A 38 1.25 4.39 -27.78
N GLU A 39 1.49 4.76 -29.04
CA GLU A 39 2.83 4.86 -29.61
C GLU A 39 3.75 5.78 -28.83
N LYS A 40 3.22 6.82 -28.12
CA LYS A 40 4.00 7.71 -27.28
C LYS A 40 4.62 6.98 -26.06
N ALA A 41 4.17 5.76 -25.77
CA ALA A 41 4.72 4.94 -24.70
C ALA A 41 5.97 4.16 -25.14
N ASN A 42 6.20 4.00 -26.44
CA ASN A 42 7.30 3.20 -26.98
C ASN A 42 8.66 3.67 -26.44
N GLY A 43 9.44 2.73 -25.90
CA GLY A 43 10.78 2.95 -25.37
C GLY A 43 10.83 3.78 -24.08
N LYS A 44 9.69 4.07 -23.44
CA LYS A 44 9.63 4.85 -22.20
C LYS A 44 9.32 3.97 -20.98
N ARG A 45 9.68 4.50 -19.83
CA ARG A 45 9.33 3.92 -18.51
C ARG A 45 8.35 4.85 -17.79
N PHE A 46 7.31 4.27 -17.23
CA PHE A 46 6.26 4.99 -16.52
C PHE A 46 6.20 4.55 -15.06
N ILE A 47 6.12 5.51 -14.17
CA ILE A 47 5.89 5.27 -12.74
C ILE A 47 4.39 5.32 -12.50
N VAL A 48 3.83 4.22 -11.99
CA VAL A 48 2.41 4.11 -11.63
C VAL A 48 2.34 3.88 -10.13
N THR A 49 2.22 4.94 -9.36
CA THR A 49 2.16 4.88 -7.89
C THR A 49 1.49 6.13 -7.35
N THR A 50 1.28 6.21 -6.05
CA THR A 50 0.92 7.48 -5.42
C THR A 50 2.09 8.45 -5.49
N GLU A 51 1.81 9.74 -5.70
CA GLU A 51 2.82 10.79 -5.72
C GLU A 51 3.52 10.90 -4.36
N GLU A 52 2.71 10.94 -3.29
CA GLU A 52 3.19 10.93 -1.91
C GLU A 52 3.08 9.53 -1.29
N PRO A 53 4.01 9.17 -0.40
CA PRO A 53 3.92 7.92 0.35
C PRO A 53 2.85 8.00 1.44
N PHE A 54 2.11 6.91 1.65
CA PHE A 54 1.14 6.79 2.73
C PHE A 54 1.73 6.03 3.92
N ALA A 55 1.52 6.59 5.12
CA ALA A 55 1.93 5.95 6.36
C ALA A 55 1.05 4.71 6.65
N PHE A 56 1.64 3.64 7.17
CA PHE A 56 0.88 2.46 7.60
C PHE A 56 -0.15 2.78 8.69
N GLN A 57 0.12 3.79 9.52
CA GLN A 57 -0.86 4.27 10.50
C GLN A 57 -2.10 4.87 9.84
N GLU A 58 -1.94 5.51 8.69
CA GLU A 58 -3.07 6.07 7.94
C GLU A 58 -3.96 4.95 7.38
N VAL A 59 -3.36 3.91 6.80
CA VAL A 59 -4.08 2.68 6.42
C VAL A 59 -4.87 2.12 7.60
N ALA A 60 -4.23 1.99 8.77
CA ALA A 60 -4.86 1.48 9.98
C ALA A 60 -6.03 2.37 10.45
N LYS A 61 -5.89 3.70 10.40
CA LYS A 61 -6.96 4.65 10.72
C LYS A 61 -8.14 4.53 9.76
N ILE A 62 -7.88 4.42 8.45
CA ILE A 62 -8.93 4.21 7.44
C ILE A 62 -9.69 2.92 7.73
N LEU A 63 -9.00 1.82 7.97
CA LEU A 63 -9.63 0.54 8.26
C LEU A 63 -10.48 0.64 9.55
N LYS A 64 -9.90 1.12 10.64
CA LYS A 64 -10.59 1.22 11.94
C LYS A 64 -11.84 2.09 11.88
N SER A 65 -11.79 3.23 11.20
CA SER A 65 -12.95 4.12 11.02
C SER A 65 -14.04 3.57 10.10
N ASN A 66 -13.79 2.43 9.44
CA ASN A 66 -14.74 1.77 8.54
C ASN A 66 -15.12 0.34 9.02
N GLY A 67 -15.11 0.10 10.33
CA GLY A 67 -15.68 -1.11 10.94
C GLY A 67 -14.68 -2.24 11.21
N TYR A 68 -13.38 -2.04 10.97
CA TYR A 68 -12.35 -3.04 11.28
C TYR A 68 -11.80 -2.82 12.69
N ASP A 69 -12.61 -3.08 13.71
CA ASP A 69 -12.34 -2.74 15.12
C ASP A 69 -11.09 -3.42 15.70
N LYS A 70 -10.72 -4.59 15.18
CA LYS A 70 -9.50 -5.31 15.58
C LYS A 70 -8.20 -4.63 15.16
N VAL A 71 -8.27 -3.65 14.23
CA VAL A 71 -7.10 -2.93 13.73
C VAL A 71 -6.56 -1.99 14.80
N SER A 72 -5.29 -2.15 15.12
CA SER A 72 -4.56 -1.23 15.99
C SER A 72 -4.00 -0.05 15.20
N THR A 73 -4.15 1.15 15.74
CA THR A 73 -3.54 2.38 15.20
C THR A 73 -2.31 2.82 15.99
N ARG A 74 -1.87 2.03 16.97
CA ARG A 74 -0.69 2.32 17.81
C ARG A 74 0.58 2.18 16.98
N LEU A 75 1.46 3.17 17.07
CA LEU A 75 2.75 3.12 16.40
C LEU A 75 3.74 2.24 17.17
N ALA A 76 4.44 1.38 16.44
CA ALA A 76 5.55 0.63 17.00
C ALA A 76 6.77 1.54 17.18
N PRO A 77 7.39 1.57 18.38
CA PRO A 77 8.65 2.28 18.55
C PRO A 77 9.73 1.72 17.63
N ASN A 78 10.59 2.58 17.07
CA ASN A 78 11.60 2.18 16.11
C ASN A 78 12.57 1.10 16.63
N PHE A 79 12.91 1.14 17.95
CA PHE A 79 13.78 0.12 18.54
C PHE A 79 13.15 -1.28 18.51
N LEU A 80 11.83 -1.38 18.65
CA LEU A 80 11.10 -2.64 18.61
C LEU A 80 11.15 -3.25 17.19
N LEU A 81 10.98 -2.43 16.15
CA LEU A 81 11.10 -2.87 14.77
C LEU A 81 12.52 -3.34 14.45
N ASN A 82 13.52 -2.67 15.02
CA ASN A 82 14.92 -3.08 14.89
C ASN A 82 15.19 -4.43 15.57
N PHE A 83 14.57 -4.69 16.70
CA PHE A 83 14.71 -5.97 17.41
C PHE A 83 14.00 -7.11 16.67
N ILE A 84 12.73 -6.93 16.32
CA ILE A 84 11.90 -7.95 15.62
C ILE A 84 12.51 -8.27 14.25
N GLY A 85 13.01 -7.29 13.52
CA GLY A 85 13.62 -7.50 12.21
C GLY A 85 14.89 -8.34 12.20
N ASN A 86 15.43 -8.74 13.36
CA ASN A 86 16.49 -9.75 13.45
C ASN A 86 15.95 -11.18 13.29
N PHE A 87 14.66 -11.39 13.61
CA PHE A 87 14.01 -12.69 13.63
C PHE A 87 12.93 -12.84 12.53
N ASP A 88 12.42 -11.74 12.03
CA ASP A 88 11.35 -11.72 11.03
C ASP A 88 11.82 -11.07 9.72
N ARG A 89 11.68 -11.80 8.61
CA ARG A 89 12.14 -11.38 7.29
C ARG A 89 11.31 -10.20 6.73
N GLU A 90 10.01 -10.14 7.02
CA GLU A 90 9.14 -9.04 6.61
C GLU A 90 9.50 -7.77 7.39
N ALA A 91 9.66 -7.88 8.71
CA ALA A 91 10.09 -6.76 9.55
C ALA A 91 11.50 -6.26 9.16
N LYS A 92 12.40 -7.15 8.77
CA LYS A 92 13.74 -6.78 8.26
C LYS A 92 13.66 -5.94 6.99
N SER A 93 12.79 -6.29 6.04
CA SER A 93 12.62 -5.52 4.80
C SER A 93 12.06 -4.12 5.05
N MET A 94 11.22 -3.97 6.08
CA MET A 94 10.63 -2.68 6.43
C MET A 94 11.61 -1.67 7.06
N ARG A 95 12.75 -2.15 7.61
CA ARG A 95 13.78 -1.25 8.16
C ARG A 95 14.28 -0.22 7.17
N SER A 96 14.37 -0.59 5.89
CA SER A 96 14.83 0.31 4.82
C SER A 96 13.90 1.49 4.56
N PHE A 97 12.64 1.40 5.00
CA PHE A 97 11.61 2.44 4.84
C PHE A 97 11.42 3.31 6.09
N ILE A 98 11.99 2.90 7.25
CA ILE A 98 11.87 3.66 8.50
C ILE A 98 12.59 5.00 8.35
N GLY A 99 11.86 6.10 8.59
CA GLY A 99 12.41 7.47 8.54
C GLY A 99 12.81 7.94 7.14
N LYS A 100 12.42 7.21 6.09
CA LYS A 100 12.63 7.61 4.70
C LYS A 100 11.29 7.78 4.00
N THR A 101 11.20 8.85 3.21
CA THR A 101 10.07 9.10 2.31
C THR A 101 10.59 9.21 0.89
N TYR A 102 9.88 8.60 -0.03
CA TYR A 102 10.19 8.66 -1.47
C TYR A 102 8.97 9.20 -2.19
N ASN A 103 9.09 10.34 -2.85
CA ASN A 103 8.04 10.85 -3.71
C ASN A 103 8.16 10.21 -5.09
N GLY A 104 7.05 9.77 -5.65
CA GLY A 104 7.01 9.21 -7.00
C GLY A 104 6.71 10.31 -8.00
N ASP A 105 7.62 10.59 -8.94
CA ASP A 105 7.29 11.46 -10.06
C ASP A 105 6.42 10.69 -11.07
N VAL A 106 5.13 10.90 -10.96
CA VAL A 106 4.10 10.30 -11.83
C VAL A 106 3.65 11.22 -12.97
N SER A 107 4.24 12.40 -13.09
CA SER A 107 3.83 13.45 -14.03
C SER A 107 3.83 12.98 -15.49
N LEU A 108 4.85 12.21 -15.89
CA LEU A 108 4.91 11.64 -17.23
C LEU A 108 3.77 10.66 -17.50
N THR A 109 3.44 9.83 -16.52
CA THR A 109 2.36 8.84 -16.61
C THR A 109 1.02 9.54 -16.74
N MET A 110 0.74 10.50 -15.86
CA MET A 110 -0.50 11.29 -15.88
C MET A 110 -0.68 12.00 -17.23
N LYS A 111 0.36 12.67 -17.71
CA LYS A 111 0.32 13.41 -18.98
C LYS A 111 0.16 12.50 -20.20
N THR A 112 0.83 11.33 -20.20
CA THR A 112 0.83 10.45 -21.39
C THR A 112 -0.50 9.69 -21.55
N PHE A 113 -1.12 9.30 -20.43
CA PHE A 113 -2.30 8.43 -20.42
C PHE A 113 -3.57 9.14 -19.94
N ASP A 114 -3.53 10.43 -19.67
CA ASP A 114 -4.63 11.17 -19.01
C ASP A 114 -5.14 10.39 -17.77
N TRP A 115 -4.17 9.92 -16.99
CA TRP A 115 -4.44 9.05 -15.85
C TRP A 115 -4.68 9.86 -14.59
N ASN A 116 -5.77 9.52 -13.92
CA ASN A 116 -6.10 10.02 -12.59
C ASN A 116 -6.18 8.81 -11.64
N PRO A 117 -5.32 8.72 -10.63
CA PRO A 117 -5.24 7.56 -9.75
C PRO A 117 -6.51 7.35 -8.93
N ILE A 118 -6.85 6.10 -8.68
CA ILE A 118 -7.93 5.73 -7.77
C ILE A 118 -7.59 6.27 -6.37
N PRO A 119 -8.56 6.97 -5.71
CA PRO A 119 -8.32 7.55 -4.39
C PRO A 119 -7.83 6.51 -3.37
N PHE A 120 -6.77 6.83 -2.64
CA PHE A 120 -6.12 5.92 -1.70
C PHE A 120 -7.08 5.25 -0.71
N LYS A 121 -7.98 6.02 -0.10
CA LYS A 121 -9.01 5.48 0.80
C LYS A 121 -9.84 4.38 0.15
N LYS A 122 -10.21 4.56 -1.13
CA LYS A 122 -10.97 3.57 -1.89
C LYS A 122 -10.15 2.31 -2.10
N THR A 123 -8.89 2.43 -2.49
CA THR A 123 -7.95 1.30 -2.64
C THR A 123 -7.83 0.50 -1.35
N VAL A 124 -7.65 1.17 -0.21
CA VAL A 124 -7.56 0.52 1.11
C VAL A 124 -8.82 -0.27 1.43
N LEU A 125 -10.00 0.32 1.26
CA LEU A 125 -11.28 -0.31 1.60
C LEU A 125 -11.64 -1.45 0.64
N ASP A 126 -11.40 -1.29 -0.66
CA ASP A 126 -11.64 -2.34 -1.64
C ASP A 126 -10.70 -3.54 -1.42
N THR A 127 -9.43 -3.28 -1.05
CA THR A 127 -8.48 -4.33 -0.66
C THR A 127 -8.98 -5.09 0.57
N ALA A 128 -9.45 -4.40 1.60
CA ALA A 128 -9.97 -5.04 2.80
C ALA A 128 -11.19 -5.94 2.48
N LYS A 129 -12.15 -5.44 1.71
CA LYS A 129 -13.32 -6.21 1.27
C LYS A 129 -12.93 -7.45 0.45
N SER A 130 -11.94 -7.30 -0.42
CA SER A 130 -11.43 -8.43 -1.23
C SER A 130 -10.83 -9.52 -0.34
N ILE A 131 -10.07 -9.14 0.69
CA ILE A 131 -9.49 -10.08 1.65
C ILE A 131 -10.59 -10.80 2.45
N GLU A 132 -11.61 -10.09 2.92
CA GLU A 132 -12.76 -10.70 3.60
C GLU A 132 -13.48 -11.72 2.72
N SER A 133 -13.78 -11.32 1.47
CA SER A 133 -14.43 -12.22 0.52
C SER A 133 -13.61 -13.48 0.23
N TYR A 134 -12.28 -13.36 0.22
CA TYR A 134 -11.39 -14.51 0.05
C TYR A 134 -11.39 -15.42 1.28
N LEU A 135 -11.32 -14.85 2.48
CA LEU A 135 -11.30 -15.62 3.72
C LEU A 135 -12.61 -16.39 3.93
N ASN A 136 -13.75 -15.76 3.66
CA ASN A 136 -15.08 -16.40 3.76
C ASN A 136 -15.31 -17.51 2.72
N LYS A 137 -14.46 -17.66 1.72
CA LYS A 137 -14.53 -18.74 0.72
C LYS A 137 -13.63 -19.94 1.05
N VAL A 138 -12.71 -19.78 1.99
CA VAL A 138 -11.69 -20.78 2.34
C VAL A 138 -12.04 -21.47 3.67
N ASP A 139 -12.95 -20.90 4.44
CA ASP A 139 -13.60 -21.53 5.61
C ASP A 139 -14.85 -22.27 5.16
#